data_f878037633cd2a87a8214ccb8b127ada
#
_entry.id   f878037633cd2a87a8214ccb8b127ada
#
_cell.length_a   1.000
_cell.length_b   1.000
_cell.length_c   1.000
_cell.angle_alpha   90.00
_cell.angle_beta   90.00
_cell.angle_gamma   90.00
#
_symmetry.space_group_name_H-M   'P 1'
#
loop_
_entity.id
_entity.type
_entity.pdbx_description
1 polymer ?
#
loop_
_entity_poly.entity_id
_entity_poly.type
_entity_poly.pdbx_seq_one_letter_code
_entity_poly.pdbx_strand_id
1 'polypeptide(L)'
;FSTRTGAGIAALRDHLEEACRRALALADNSFHPDMRYFRQYMEMRLQQCRVLSRLAGSLQRLGPECRPFPWQADEIGIFFEEVAASLHEYNNALELLERLEEHRHRFKLSELPASRREFETRAVLYEAADSLQHLLELKRDFVRALTPSQIETFWACPMRPRGGKKGTKTGRI
;
A
#
# COMPACT_ATOMS: atom_id res chain seq x y z
N PHE A 1 3.29 3.24 18.03
CA PHE A 1 3.69 2.21 17.05
C PHE A 1 4.48 1.13 17.78
N SER A 2 3.99 -0.10 17.77
CA SER A 2 4.54 -1.22 18.52
C SER A 2 5.73 -1.85 17.78
N THR A 3 6.71 -2.37 18.51
CA THR A 3 7.75 -3.32 18.02
C THR A 3 7.15 -4.46 17.19
N ARG A 4 5.92 -4.85 17.48
CA ARG A 4 5.14 -5.83 16.73
C ARG A 4 4.85 -5.41 15.27
N THR A 5 4.61 -4.12 15.01
CA THR A 5 4.38 -3.58 13.66
C THR A 5 5.67 -3.64 12.82
N GLY A 6 6.81 -3.29 13.40
CA GLY A 6 8.11 -3.37 12.73
C GLY A 6 8.48 -4.81 12.36
N ALA A 7 8.28 -5.78 13.26
CA ALA A 7 8.51 -7.20 12.99
C ALA A 7 7.59 -7.73 11.87
N GLY A 8 6.31 -7.32 11.86
CA GLY A 8 5.36 -7.69 10.80
C GLY A 8 5.77 -7.16 9.42
N ILE A 9 6.24 -5.90 9.33
CA ILE A 9 6.72 -5.32 8.08
C ILE A 9 7.99 -6.04 7.60
N ALA A 10 8.92 -6.37 8.49
CA ALA A 10 10.12 -7.12 8.14
C ALA A 10 9.80 -8.51 7.60
N ALA A 11 8.93 -9.27 8.26
CA ALA A 11 8.48 -10.58 7.81
C ALA A 11 7.79 -10.51 6.44
N LEU A 12 6.92 -9.50 6.21
CA LEU A 12 6.28 -9.29 4.92
C LEU A 12 7.30 -9.00 3.82
N ARG A 13 8.30 -8.16 4.10
CA ARG A 13 9.39 -7.87 3.16
C ARG A 13 10.14 -9.14 2.77
N ASP A 14 10.53 -9.96 3.73
CA ASP A 14 11.28 -11.19 3.49
C ASP A 14 10.48 -12.17 2.62
N HIS A 15 9.16 -12.29 2.86
CA HIS A 15 8.26 -13.08 2.00
C HIS A 15 8.15 -12.54 0.58
N LEU A 16 8.08 -11.20 0.42
CA LEU A 16 8.03 -10.58 -0.91
C LEU A 16 9.35 -10.72 -1.67
N GLU A 17 10.49 -10.61 -0.99
CA GLU A 17 11.82 -10.84 -1.59
C GLU A 17 11.96 -12.29 -2.10
N GLU A 18 11.47 -13.25 -1.34
CA GLU A 18 11.44 -14.65 -1.77
C GLU A 18 10.49 -14.87 -2.94
N ALA A 19 9.30 -14.26 -2.91
CA ALA A 19 8.34 -14.32 -4.01
C ALA A 19 8.91 -13.70 -5.30
N CYS A 20 9.63 -12.57 -5.20
CA CYS A 20 10.33 -11.95 -6.33
C CYS A 20 11.40 -12.88 -6.90
N ARG A 21 12.22 -13.51 -6.06
CA ARG A 21 13.25 -14.46 -6.52
C ARG A 21 12.65 -15.66 -7.28
N ARG A 22 11.56 -16.22 -6.76
CA ARG A 22 10.84 -17.32 -7.43
C ARG A 22 10.22 -16.89 -8.75
N ALA A 23 9.62 -15.70 -8.81
CA ALA A 23 9.04 -15.14 -10.02
C ALA A 23 10.12 -14.91 -11.10
N LEU A 24 11.30 -14.41 -10.72
CA LEU A 24 12.43 -14.24 -11.65
C LEU A 24 12.93 -15.58 -12.19
N ALA A 25 13.15 -16.58 -11.32
CA ALA A 25 13.60 -17.91 -11.70
C ALA A 25 12.62 -18.62 -12.66
N LEU A 26 11.31 -18.37 -12.50
CA LEU A 26 10.29 -18.89 -13.42
C LEU A 26 10.24 -18.08 -14.73
N ALA A 27 10.46 -16.76 -14.69
CA ALA A 27 10.46 -15.91 -15.88
C ALA A 27 11.63 -16.23 -16.81
N ASP A 28 12.79 -16.58 -16.28
CA ASP A 28 13.97 -16.98 -17.08
C ASP A 28 13.73 -18.30 -17.84
N ASN A 29 12.78 -19.12 -17.40
CA ASN A 29 12.41 -20.41 -17.99
C ASN A 29 11.14 -20.36 -18.84
N SER A 30 10.41 -19.25 -18.89
CA SER A 30 9.17 -19.12 -19.65
C SER A 30 8.96 -17.72 -20.20
N PHE A 31 8.74 -17.61 -21.52
CA PHE A 31 8.34 -16.36 -22.20
C PHE A 31 6.85 -16.00 -21.99
N HIS A 32 6.24 -16.41 -20.88
CA HIS A 32 4.81 -16.18 -20.66
C HIS A 32 4.53 -14.72 -20.28
N PRO A 33 3.61 -14.00 -20.95
CA PRO A 33 3.27 -12.60 -20.65
C PRO A 33 2.87 -12.38 -19.17
N ASP A 34 2.26 -13.38 -18.54
CA ASP A 34 1.80 -13.36 -17.16
C ASP A 34 2.94 -13.21 -16.16
N MET A 35 4.12 -13.79 -16.48
CA MET A 35 5.29 -13.70 -15.60
C MET A 35 5.80 -12.26 -15.47
N ARG A 36 5.71 -11.47 -16.57
CA ARG A 36 6.10 -10.05 -16.55
C ARG A 36 5.20 -9.24 -15.63
N TYR A 37 3.89 -9.50 -15.66
CA TYR A 37 2.92 -8.88 -14.75
C TYR A 37 3.25 -9.18 -13.29
N PHE A 38 3.42 -10.46 -12.94
CA PHE A 38 3.71 -10.87 -11.57
C PHE A 38 5.03 -10.30 -11.04
N ARG A 39 6.06 -10.25 -11.87
CA ARG A 39 7.33 -9.62 -11.50
C ARG A 39 7.14 -8.14 -11.16
N GLN A 40 6.50 -7.37 -12.05
CA GLN A 40 6.23 -5.95 -11.83
C GLN A 40 5.37 -5.71 -10.59
N TYR A 41 4.37 -6.57 -10.37
CA TYR A 41 3.51 -6.51 -9.19
C TYR A 41 4.31 -6.75 -7.90
N MET A 42 5.15 -7.77 -7.85
CA MET A 42 5.97 -8.07 -6.67
C MET A 42 7.02 -6.98 -6.42
N GLU A 43 7.66 -6.46 -7.46
CA GLU A 43 8.59 -5.33 -7.35
C GLU A 43 7.90 -4.09 -6.75
N MET A 44 6.72 -3.75 -7.21
CA MET A 44 5.91 -2.66 -6.66
C MET A 44 5.58 -2.91 -5.18
N ARG A 45 5.14 -4.11 -4.81
CA ARG A 45 4.84 -4.47 -3.42
C ARG A 45 6.07 -4.39 -2.51
N LEU A 46 7.22 -4.83 -3.00
CA LEU A 46 8.48 -4.73 -2.27
C LEU A 46 8.88 -3.27 -2.01
N GLN A 47 8.72 -2.40 -3.01
CA GLN A 47 8.96 -0.97 -2.83
C GLN A 47 7.99 -0.35 -1.81
N GLN A 48 6.70 -0.72 -1.85
CA GLN A 48 5.71 -0.30 -0.85
C GLN A 48 6.12 -0.74 0.56
N CYS A 49 6.61 -1.96 0.75
CA CYS A 49 7.14 -2.42 2.04
C CYS A 49 8.32 -1.58 2.55
N ARG A 50 9.22 -1.17 1.65
CA ARG A 50 10.34 -0.28 2.02
C ARG A 50 9.85 1.10 2.47
N VAL A 51 8.83 1.64 1.80
CA VAL A 51 8.19 2.91 2.22
C VAL A 51 7.56 2.75 3.60
N LEU A 52 6.79 1.68 3.83
CA LEU A 52 6.17 1.40 5.13
C LEU A 52 7.19 1.22 6.25
N SER A 53 8.34 0.59 5.97
CA SER A 53 9.42 0.43 6.95
C SER A 53 10.00 1.78 7.37
N ARG A 54 10.26 2.68 6.42
CA ARG A 54 10.74 4.04 6.70
C ARG A 54 9.72 4.84 7.50
N LEU A 55 8.45 4.79 7.07
CA LEU A 55 7.36 5.47 7.73
C LEU A 55 7.20 5.00 9.18
N ALA A 56 7.24 3.70 9.44
CA ALA A 56 7.19 3.15 10.80
C ALA A 56 8.36 3.68 11.66
N GLY A 57 9.58 3.76 11.09
CA GLY A 57 10.73 4.35 11.76
C GLY A 57 10.55 5.84 12.07
N SER A 58 9.98 6.62 11.16
CA SER A 58 9.68 8.04 11.39
C SER A 58 8.64 8.24 12.49
N LEU A 59 7.56 7.46 12.46
CA LEU A 59 6.50 7.54 13.48
C LEU A 59 6.98 7.09 14.88
N GLN A 60 8.00 6.24 14.99
CA GLN A 60 8.60 5.89 16.29
C GLN A 60 9.26 7.08 17.00
N ARG A 61 9.59 8.14 16.28
CA ARG A 61 10.10 9.40 16.88
C ARG A 61 9.03 10.18 17.64
N LEU A 62 7.75 9.85 17.42
CA LEU A 62 6.62 10.44 18.15
C LEU A 62 6.44 9.72 19.50
N GLY A 63 7.26 10.09 20.48
CA GLY A 63 7.21 9.57 21.83
C GLY A 63 6.06 10.16 22.69
N PRO A 64 5.92 9.71 23.93
CA PRO A 64 4.92 10.22 24.88
C PRO A 64 5.03 11.72 25.12
N GLU A 65 6.24 12.28 25.00
CA GLU A 65 6.56 13.71 25.13
C GLU A 65 5.90 14.56 24.05
N CYS A 66 5.51 13.99 22.91
CA CYS A 66 4.82 14.69 21.83
C CYS A 66 3.32 14.91 22.11
N ARG A 67 2.82 14.40 23.24
CA ARG A 67 1.40 14.54 23.60
C ARG A 67 1.11 15.91 24.28
N PRO A 68 -0.10 16.48 24.10
CA PRO A 68 -1.15 16.01 23.21
C PRO A 68 -0.74 16.15 21.75
N PHE A 69 -1.12 15.18 20.91
CA PHE A 69 -0.84 15.26 19.49
C PHE A 69 -1.70 16.35 18.83
N PRO A 70 -1.17 17.06 17.83
CA PRO A 70 -1.98 17.97 17.04
C PRO A 70 -3.03 17.20 16.22
N TRP A 71 -4.13 17.87 15.84
CA TRP A 71 -5.25 17.27 15.11
C TRP A 71 -4.83 16.58 13.79
N GLN A 72 -3.73 17.01 13.19
CA GLN A 72 -3.16 16.39 12.00
C GLN A 72 -2.78 14.91 12.23
N ALA A 73 -2.48 14.52 13.47
CA ALA A 73 -2.18 13.12 13.79
C ALA A 73 -3.40 12.21 13.65
N ASP A 74 -4.57 12.71 14.06
CA ASP A 74 -5.84 11.98 13.92
C ASP A 74 -6.22 11.86 12.44
N GLU A 75 -6.07 12.93 11.67
CA GLU A 75 -6.31 12.93 10.22
C GLU A 75 -5.43 11.92 9.47
N ILE A 76 -4.14 11.89 9.78
CA ILE A 76 -3.21 10.90 9.20
C ILE A 76 -3.60 9.49 9.64
N GLY A 77 -4.02 9.29 10.89
CA GLY A 77 -4.50 8.00 11.40
C GLY A 77 -5.71 7.49 10.64
N ILE A 78 -6.74 8.33 10.45
CA ILE A 78 -7.94 8.01 9.68
C ILE A 78 -7.57 7.68 8.24
N PHE A 79 -6.72 8.49 7.61
CA PHE A 79 -6.29 8.25 6.24
C PHE A 79 -5.50 6.94 6.09
N PHE A 80 -4.73 6.54 7.08
CA PHE A 80 -4.09 5.21 7.11
C PHE A 80 -5.10 4.06 7.08
N GLU A 81 -6.18 4.17 7.84
CA GLU A 81 -7.25 3.17 7.85
C GLU A 81 -7.94 3.09 6.49
N GLU A 82 -8.18 4.21 5.84
CA GLU A 82 -8.74 4.26 4.49
C GLU A 82 -7.83 3.60 3.46
N VAL A 83 -6.53 3.90 3.50
CA VAL A 83 -5.54 3.24 2.65
C VAL A 83 -5.53 1.74 2.90
N ALA A 84 -5.54 1.30 4.15
CA ALA A 84 -5.56 -0.11 4.52
C ALA A 84 -6.82 -0.83 4.01
N ALA A 85 -8.00 -0.21 4.12
CA ALA A 85 -9.26 -0.74 3.61
C ALA A 85 -9.28 -0.84 2.08
N SER A 86 -8.51 0.00 1.39
CA SER A 86 -8.44 0.09 -0.07
C SER A 86 -7.29 -0.72 -0.68
N LEU A 87 -6.51 -1.47 0.11
CA LEU A 87 -5.36 -2.26 -0.33
C LEU A 87 -5.77 -3.56 -1.06
N HIS A 88 -6.64 -3.46 -2.05
CA HIS A 88 -6.97 -4.57 -2.94
C HIS A 88 -6.32 -4.41 -4.32
N GLU A 89 -6.28 -5.50 -5.09
CA GLU A 89 -5.56 -5.56 -6.36
C GLU A 89 -6.05 -4.53 -7.37
N TYR A 90 -7.35 -4.31 -7.44
CA TYR A 90 -8.00 -3.46 -8.46
C TYR A 90 -8.04 -1.97 -8.12
N ASN A 91 -7.52 -1.55 -6.97
CA ASN A 91 -7.43 -0.14 -6.63
C ASN A 91 -6.31 0.54 -7.45
N ASN A 92 -6.63 1.62 -8.14
CA ASN A 92 -5.67 2.43 -8.92
C ASN A 92 -5.04 3.58 -8.12
N ALA A 93 -5.41 3.73 -6.86
CA ALA A 93 -4.96 4.75 -5.92
C ALA A 93 -5.27 6.22 -6.28
N LEU A 94 -6.00 6.51 -7.35
CA LEU A 94 -6.25 7.89 -7.79
C LEU A 94 -7.11 8.66 -6.79
N GLU A 95 -8.23 8.10 -6.35
CA GLU A 95 -9.11 8.72 -5.37
C GLU A 95 -8.39 8.98 -4.04
N LEU A 96 -7.57 8.03 -3.58
CA LEU A 96 -6.78 8.19 -2.37
C LEU A 96 -5.72 9.30 -2.49
N LEU A 97 -5.11 9.46 -3.67
CA LEU A 97 -4.16 10.56 -3.92
C LEU A 97 -4.85 11.91 -3.90
N GLU A 98 -6.05 12.05 -4.48
CA GLU A 98 -6.85 13.28 -4.42
C GLU A 98 -7.21 13.64 -2.98
N ARG A 99 -7.70 12.65 -2.20
CA ARG A 99 -8.02 12.87 -0.77
C ARG A 99 -6.80 13.23 0.06
N LEU A 100 -5.65 12.61 -0.21
CA LEU A 100 -4.41 12.97 0.48
C LEU A 100 -4.01 14.43 0.20
N GLU A 101 -4.18 14.91 -1.03
CA GLU A 101 -3.89 16.31 -1.35
C GLU A 101 -4.85 17.27 -0.64
N GLU A 102 -6.12 16.90 -0.46
CA GLU A 102 -7.06 17.67 0.36
C GLU A 102 -6.61 17.75 1.83
N HIS A 103 -6.14 16.64 2.43
CA HIS A 103 -5.57 16.64 3.78
C HIS A 103 -4.34 17.55 3.86
N ARG A 104 -3.42 17.44 2.88
CA ARG A 104 -2.22 18.29 2.82
C ARG A 104 -2.56 19.78 2.68
N HIS A 105 -3.58 20.10 1.90
CA HIS A 105 -4.06 21.47 1.76
C HIS A 105 -4.57 22.03 3.08
N ARG A 106 -5.38 21.26 3.82
CA ARG A 106 -5.84 21.66 5.17
C ARG A 106 -4.67 21.83 6.15
N PHE A 107 -3.65 21.00 6.08
CA PHE A 107 -2.45 21.15 6.91
C PHE A 107 -1.72 22.46 6.61
N LYS A 108 -1.58 22.84 5.34
CA LYS A 108 -0.95 24.11 4.93
C LYS A 108 -1.70 25.35 5.43
N LEU A 109 -3.03 25.26 5.55
CA LEU A 109 -3.87 26.35 6.02
C LEU A 109 -4.01 26.41 7.54
N SER A 110 -3.44 25.43 8.27
CA SER A 110 -3.50 25.41 9.73
C SER A 110 -2.64 26.52 10.35
N GLU A 111 -3.02 26.95 11.56
CA GLU A 111 -2.23 27.90 12.33
C GLU A 111 -0.77 27.41 12.52
N LEU A 112 0.13 28.37 12.71
CA LEU A 112 1.53 28.06 12.99
C LEU A 112 1.65 27.30 14.32
N PRO A 113 2.65 26.38 14.45
CA PRO A 113 2.88 25.68 15.70
C PRO A 113 3.17 26.63 16.85
N ALA A 114 2.47 26.46 17.98
CA ALA A 114 2.63 27.29 19.15
C ALA A 114 3.93 26.96 19.96
N SER A 115 4.57 25.83 19.68
CA SER A 115 5.79 25.41 20.35
C SER A 115 6.74 24.64 19.42
N ARG A 116 8.03 24.60 19.82
CA ARG A 116 9.06 23.80 19.11
C ARG A 116 8.65 22.32 19.04
N ARG A 117 8.11 21.78 20.11
CA ARG A 117 7.64 20.38 20.17
C ARG A 117 6.54 20.12 19.15
N GLU A 118 5.56 21.02 19.07
CA GLU A 118 4.49 20.91 18.10
C GLU A 118 5.03 21.00 16.66
N PHE A 119 5.96 21.90 16.41
CA PHE A 119 6.65 22.02 15.12
C PHE A 119 7.33 20.70 14.73
N GLU A 120 8.13 20.12 15.63
CA GLU A 120 8.83 18.86 15.39
C GLU A 120 7.84 17.69 15.17
N THR A 121 6.75 17.64 15.94
CA THR A 121 5.67 16.66 15.76
C THR A 121 5.00 16.81 14.40
N ARG A 122 4.62 18.02 14.02
CA ARG A 122 4.03 18.29 12.70
C ARG A 122 4.99 17.94 11.56
N ALA A 123 6.29 18.19 11.70
CA ALA A 123 7.28 17.82 10.69
C ALA A 123 7.30 16.30 10.43
N VAL A 124 7.21 15.48 11.48
CA VAL A 124 7.10 14.02 11.34
C VAL A 124 5.78 13.61 10.66
N LEU A 125 4.68 14.30 10.96
CA LEU A 125 3.38 14.03 10.32
C LEU A 125 3.38 14.42 8.83
N TYR A 126 4.06 15.51 8.44
CA TYR A 126 4.26 15.84 7.03
C TYR A 126 5.10 14.79 6.30
N GLU A 127 6.18 14.31 6.91
CA GLU A 127 6.98 13.21 6.37
C GLU A 127 6.15 11.91 6.23
N ALA A 128 5.22 11.68 7.15
CA ALA A 128 4.27 10.57 7.06
C ALA A 128 3.33 10.73 5.86
N ALA A 129 2.79 11.92 5.64
CA ALA A 129 1.94 12.21 4.48
C ALA A 129 2.71 12.05 3.15
N ASP A 130 3.98 12.49 3.08
CA ASP A 130 4.84 12.30 1.90
C ASP A 130 5.10 10.81 1.63
N SER A 131 5.31 10.03 2.68
CA SER A 131 5.50 8.58 2.57
C SER A 131 4.23 7.87 2.07
N LEU A 132 3.05 8.30 2.54
CA LEU A 132 1.76 7.78 2.05
C LEU A 132 1.53 8.14 0.59
N GLN A 133 1.85 9.37 0.19
CA GLN A 133 1.80 9.78 -1.20
C GLN A 133 2.66 8.86 -2.08
N HIS A 134 3.91 8.66 -1.69
CA HIS A 134 4.82 7.79 -2.45
C HIS A 134 4.31 6.34 -2.54
N LEU A 135 3.76 5.81 -1.45
CA LEU A 135 3.15 4.47 -1.43
C LEU A 135 2.01 4.33 -2.43
N LEU A 136 1.16 5.34 -2.54
CA LEU A 136 0.03 5.37 -3.48
C LEU A 136 0.49 5.60 -4.92
N GLU A 137 1.51 6.44 -5.13
CA GLU A 137 2.11 6.68 -6.45
C GLU A 137 2.72 5.41 -7.04
N LEU A 138 3.40 4.60 -6.25
CA LEU A 138 3.91 3.29 -6.68
C LEU A 138 2.78 2.41 -7.23
N LYS A 139 1.63 2.42 -6.60
CA LYS A 139 0.46 1.66 -7.09
C LYS A 139 -0.12 2.26 -8.36
N ARG A 140 -0.31 3.59 -8.40
CA ARG A 140 -0.79 4.31 -9.59
C ARG A 140 0.11 4.04 -10.80
N ASP A 141 1.42 4.13 -10.62
CA ASP A 141 2.39 4.00 -11.70
C ASP A 141 2.48 2.55 -12.20
N PHE A 142 2.35 1.57 -11.29
CA PHE A 142 2.18 0.17 -11.67
C PHE A 142 0.96 -0.02 -12.57
N VAL A 143 -0.20 0.53 -12.17
CA VAL A 143 -1.43 0.39 -12.97
C VAL A 143 -1.30 1.05 -14.34
N ARG A 144 -0.69 2.23 -14.40
CA ARG A 144 -0.43 2.95 -15.66
C ARG A 144 0.51 2.21 -16.61
N ALA A 145 1.40 1.38 -16.08
CA ALA A 145 2.35 0.60 -16.87
C ALA A 145 1.75 -0.71 -17.40
N LEU A 146 0.53 -1.08 -17.00
CA LEU A 146 -0.14 -2.29 -17.48
C LEU A 146 -0.54 -2.14 -18.95
N THR A 147 -0.31 -3.20 -19.73
CA THR A 147 -0.80 -3.30 -21.09
C THR A 147 -2.30 -3.59 -21.13
N PRO A 148 -3.03 -3.24 -22.21
CA PRO A 148 -4.44 -3.59 -22.37
C PRO A 148 -4.73 -5.08 -22.15
N SER A 149 -3.87 -5.96 -22.66
CA SER A 149 -3.98 -7.41 -22.48
C SER A 149 -3.84 -7.83 -21.01
N GLN A 150 -2.92 -7.20 -20.25
CA GLN A 150 -2.77 -7.45 -18.82
C GLN A 150 -3.99 -6.97 -18.03
N ILE A 151 -4.56 -5.82 -18.38
CA ILE A 151 -5.80 -5.33 -17.76
C ILE A 151 -6.94 -6.30 -18.03
N GLU A 152 -7.11 -6.76 -19.27
CA GLU A 152 -8.13 -7.72 -19.62
C GLU A 152 -7.96 -9.06 -18.90
N THR A 153 -6.74 -9.57 -18.83
CA THR A 153 -6.45 -10.87 -18.20
C THR A 153 -6.58 -10.84 -16.69
N PHE A 154 -6.03 -9.80 -16.03
CA PHE A 154 -5.89 -9.78 -14.57
C PHE A 154 -6.89 -8.86 -13.87
N TRP A 155 -7.46 -7.85 -14.56
CA TRP A 155 -8.31 -6.82 -13.96
C TRP A 155 -9.75 -6.82 -14.46
N ALA A 156 -10.05 -7.36 -15.64
CA ALA A 156 -11.40 -7.37 -16.21
C ALA A 156 -12.27 -8.52 -15.71
N CYS A 157 -11.75 -9.44 -14.89
CA CYS A 157 -12.55 -10.54 -14.36
C CYS A 157 -13.14 -10.18 -12.98
N PRO A 158 -14.44 -9.80 -12.87
CA PRO A 158 -15.11 -9.80 -11.58
C PRO A 158 -15.06 -11.23 -11.04
N MET A 159 -14.63 -11.39 -9.79
CA MET A 159 -14.47 -12.67 -9.09
C MET A 159 -15.48 -13.72 -9.58
N ARG A 160 -15.01 -14.73 -10.32
CA ARG A 160 -15.78 -15.98 -10.44
C ARG A 160 -15.89 -16.56 -9.05
N PRO A 161 -17.09 -16.77 -8.51
CA PRO A 161 -17.25 -17.51 -7.27
C PRO A 161 -16.58 -18.87 -7.48
N ARG A 162 -15.64 -19.22 -6.60
CA ARG A 162 -14.93 -20.52 -6.61
C ARG A 162 -15.96 -21.61 -6.74
N GLY A 163 -15.89 -22.36 -7.83
CA GLY A 163 -16.89 -23.31 -8.30
C GLY A 163 -17.36 -24.28 -7.22
N GLY A 164 -18.64 -24.23 -6.95
CA GLY A 164 -19.35 -25.34 -6.38
C GLY A 164 -19.26 -26.51 -7.36
N LYS A 165 -18.68 -27.60 -6.93
CA LYS A 165 -18.70 -28.90 -7.63
C LYS A 165 -20.18 -29.23 -7.97
N LYS A 166 -20.56 -29.15 -9.22
CA LYS A 166 -21.78 -29.76 -9.69
C LYS A 166 -21.59 -31.26 -9.62
N GLY A 167 -22.20 -31.86 -8.58
CA GLY A 167 -22.33 -33.29 -8.47
C GLY A 167 -23.12 -33.82 -9.66
N THR A 168 -22.50 -34.63 -10.49
CA THR A 168 -23.11 -35.45 -11.52
C THR A 168 -24.01 -36.48 -10.81
N LYS A 169 -25.32 -36.27 -10.79
CA LYS A 169 -26.27 -37.34 -10.53
C LYS A 169 -26.56 -38.04 -11.84
N THR A 170 -25.89 -39.16 -12.02
CA THR A 170 -26.31 -40.21 -12.95
C THR A 170 -27.59 -40.80 -12.41
N GLY A 171 -28.69 -40.58 -13.07
CA GLY A 171 -29.98 -41.30 -12.86
C GLY A 171 -30.18 -42.25 -14.01
N ARG A 172 -30.03 -43.53 -13.72
CA ARG A 172 -30.60 -44.63 -14.53
C ARG A 172 -32.12 -44.66 -14.33
N ILE A 173 -32.85 -44.73 -15.36
CA ILE A 173 -33.75 -45.82 -15.78
C ILE A 173 -34.20 -45.49 -17.18
#